data_df60a756c4c3db5cf9c842494e658432
#
_entry.id   df60a756c4c3db5cf9c842494e658432
#
_cell.length_a   1.000
_cell.length_b   1.000
_cell.length_c   1.000
_cell.angle_alpha   90.00
_cell.angle_beta   90.00
_cell.angle_gamma   90.00
#
_symmetry.space_group_name_H-M   'P 1'
#
loop_
_entity.id
_entity.type
_entity.pdbx_description
1 polymer ?
#
loop_
_entity_poly.entity_id
_entity_poly.type
_entity_poly.pdbx_seq_one_letter_code
_entity_poly.pdbx_strand_id
1 'polypeptide(L)'
;DVYKRQVPVVLTVAVLVFCLLRLTPGDPALILAGDAATETQLAQIREHMGLDRSLVTQFLLWGGQVLRGDLGVSLHSGTPVTAMIGNRVGPSLALALSTILLSTLIAVPLGVFSAWRRGTRADRAVMAFSVLGFSVPIFVTGYALILLFAMTLGWLPVQGYKSPSAGLLAFGMHLLLPTIALSTGFVALIARIARSSVLEVMGEDFIRTARSKGLGETGVLLGHALRNAAVPIATVVGLGIALLISGVVVTESVFNIPGLGRLVVEAVLARDYPVIQGLTLFFAFVYVLSLIHIWTLPTTPYV
;
A
#
# COMPACT_ATOMS: atom_id res chain seq x y z
N ASP A 1 10.00 17.70 -16.34
CA ASP A 1 10.74 18.13 -15.13
C ASP A 1 10.28 17.47 -13.82
N VAL A 2 9.32 16.55 -13.88
CA VAL A 2 8.85 15.77 -12.72
C VAL A 2 10.00 14.94 -12.13
N TYR A 3 10.82 14.32 -12.98
CA TYR A 3 11.98 13.51 -12.55
C TYR A 3 13.02 14.29 -11.74
N LYS A 4 13.27 15.57 -12.10
CA LYS A 4 14.25 16.41 -11.37
C LYS A 4 13.80 16.76 -9.96
N ARG A 5 12.47 16.80 -9.71
CA ARG A 5 11.91 17.06 -8.37
C ARG A 5 11.95 15.83 -7.46
N GLN A 6 12.08 14.63 -8.01
CA GLN A 6 12.08 13.40 -7.23
C GLN A 6 13.45 13.07 -6.62
N VAL A 7 14.54 13.46 -7.28
CA VAL A 7 15.90 13.27 -6.76
C VAL A 7 16.07 13.90 -5.36
N PRO A 8 15.68 15.18 -5.14
CA PRO A 8 15.72 15.75 -3.80
C PRO A 8 14.87 15.00 -2.78
N VAL A 9 13.70 14.50 -3.17
CA VAL A 9 12.81 13.76 -2.27
C VAL A 9 13.45 12.44 -1.83
N VAL A 10 13.98 11.67 -2.79
CA VAL A 10 14.68 10.40 -2.49
C VAL A 10 15.90 10.66 -1.61
N LEU A 11 16.67 11.70 -1.91
CA LEU A 11 17.84 12.08 -1.12
C LEU A 11 17.45 12.49 0.31
N THR A 12 16.40 13.29 0.46
CA THR A 12 15.87 13.69 1.78
C THR A 12 15.44 12.45 2.57
N VAL A 13 14.70 11.52 1.96
CA VAL A 13 14.31 10.26 2.62
C VAL A 13 15.54 9.44 3.00
N ALA A 14 16.54 9.33 2.12
CA ALA A 14 17.76 8.60 2.41
C ALA A 14 18.52 9.21 3.61
N VAL A 15 18.63 10.54 3.67
CA VAL A 15 19.24 11.25 4.82
C VAL A 15 18.44 11.00 6.09
N LEU A 16 17.11 11.13 6.05
CA LEU A 16 16.25 10.89 7.21
C LEU A 16 16.37 9.45 7.72
N VAL A 17 16.32 8.47 6.82
CA VAL A 17 16.45 7.03 7.16
C VAL A 17 17.81 6.73 7.75
N PHE A 18 18.87 7.32 7.20
CA PHE A 18 20.23 7.21 7.75
C PHE A 18 20.33 7.84 9.14
N CYS A 19 19.77 9.03 9.35
CA CYS A 19 19.80 9.73 10.64
C CYS A 19 18.95 9.02 11.71
N LEU A 20 17.79 8.44 11.34
CA LEU A 20 16.92 7.71 12.27
C LEU A 20 17.70 6.67 13.10
N LEU A 21 18.59 5.94 12.43
CA LEU A 21 19.40 4.91 13.10
C LEU A 21 20.38 5.50 14.12
N ARG A 22 20.89 6.70 13.87
CA ARG A 22 21.87 7.38 14.75
C ARG A 22 21.21 8.18 15.86
N LEU A 23 19.96 8.56 15.68
CA LEU A 23 19.18 9.26 16.70
C LEU A 23 18.47 8.28 17.65
N THR A 24 18.37 7.01 17.29
CA THR A 24 17.77 5.99 18.16
C THR A 24 18.71 5.67 19.30
N PRO A 25 18.26 5.73 20.57
CA PRO A 25 19.09 5.39 21.71
C PRO A 25 19.48 3.91 21.68
N GLY A 26 20.79 3.64 21.73
CA GLY A 26 21.38 2.30 21.70
C GLY A 26 22.56 2.25 20.75
N ASP A 27 23.59 1.49 21.12
CA ASP A 27 24.75 1.23 20.26
C ASP A 27 24.45 -0.01 19.40
N PRO A 28 24.42 0.12 18.05
CA PRO A 28 24.22 -1.01 17.18
C PRO A 28 25.23 -2.16 17.42
N ALA A 29 26.46 -1.81 17.83
CA ALA A 29 27.48 -2.79 18.16
C ALA A 29 27.11 -3.63 19.40
N LEU A 30 26.47 -3.03 20.39
CA LEU A 30 25.96 -3.72 21.60
C LEU A 30 24.84 -4.71 21.25
N ILE A 31 23.93 -4.32 20.33
CA ILE A 31 22.84 -5.18 19.89
C ILE A 31 23.38 -6.43 19.18
N LEU A 32 24.43 -6.27 18.38
CA LEU A 32 25.06 -7.37 17.63
C LEU A 32 25.89 -8.28 18.56
N ALA A 33 26.58 -7.67 19.51
CA ALA A 33 27.51 -8.37 20.39
C ALA A 33 26.80 -9.09 21.56
N GLY A 34 25.59 -8.59 21.94
CA GLY A 34 24.87 -9.05 23.13
C GLY A 34 25.45 -8.51 24.43
N ASP A 35 24.69 -8.70 25.52
CA ASP A 35 25.01 -8.12 26.86
C ASP A 35 26.32 -8.65 27.50
N ALA A 36 26.85 -9.75 26.97
CA ALA A 36 28.07 -10.39 27.49
C ALA A 36 29.36 -10.00 26.74
N ALA A 37 29.28 -9.07 25.79
CA ALA A 37 30.41 -8.69 24.95
C ALA A 37 31.46 -7.88 25.72
N THR A 38 32.75 -8.18 25.49
CA THR A 38 33.85 -7.42 26.02
C THR A 38 34.06 -6.09 25.28
N GLU A 39 34.65 -5.08 25.94
CA GLU A 39 34.96 -3.80 25.29
C GLU A 39 35.81 -3.96 24.02
N THR A 40 36.71 -4.94 24.00
CA THR A 40 37.54 -5.25 22.82
C THR A 40 36.70 -5.78 21.65
N GLN A 41 35.73 -6.63 21.92
CA GLN A 41 34.78 -7.14 20.89
C GLN A 41 33.90 -6.02 20.36
N LEU A 42 33.40 -5.17 21.24
CA LEU A 42 32.62 -3.98 20.87
C LEU A 42 33.41 -3.04 19.96
N ALA A 43 34.68 -2.75 20.31
CA ALA A 43 35.55 -1.92 19.50
C ALA A 43 35.75 -2.50 18.08
N GLN A 44 36.01 -3.81 17.98
CA GLN A 44 36.14 -4.49 16.67
C GLN A 44 34.86 -4.44 15.84
N ILE A 45 33.70 -4.63 16.47
CA ILE A 45 32.40 -4.54 15.77
C ILE A 45 32.14 -3.12 15.30
N ARG A 46 32.41 -2.09 16.13
CA ARG A 46 32.29 -0.68 15.74
C ARG A 46 33.19 -0.33 14.55
N GLU A 47 34.44 -0.78 14.56
CA GLU A 47 35.37 -0.59 13.47
C GLU A 47 34.89 -1.29 12.19
N HIS A 48 34.42 -2.55 12.30
CA HIS A 48 33.91 -3.32 11.16
C HIS A 48 32.66 -2.71 10.56
N MET A 49 31.79 -2.15 11.39
CA MET A 49 30.59 -1.41 10.97
C MET A 49 30.91 0.04 10.53
N GLY A 50 32.14 0.50 10.68
CA GLY A 50 32.58 1.87 10.37
C GLY A 50 31.90 2.95 11.23
N LEU A 51 31.46 2.60 12.43
CA LEU A 51 30.79 3.52 13.35
C LEU A 51 31.76 4.53 13.97
N ASP A 52 33.06 4.29 13.89
CA ASP A 52 34.15 5.17 14.29
C ASP A 52 34.44 6.31 13.30
N ARG A 53 33.89 6.22 12.07
CA ARG A 53 34.10 7.22 11.03
C ARG A 53 33.15 8.41 11.18
N SER A 54 33.48 9.54 10.51
CA SER A 54 32.61 10.71 10.49
C SER A 54 31.22 10.34 9.89
N LEU A 55 30.15 10.96 10.36
CA LEU A 55 28.77 10.71 9.87
C LEU A 55 28.65 10.89 8.34
N VAL A 56 29.38 11.85 7.78
CA VAL A 56 29.40 12.08 6.32
C VAL A 56 30.02 10.88 5.59
N THR A 57 31.15 10.37 6.10
CA THR A 57 31.81 9.18 5.52
C THR A 57 30.90 7.95 5.61
N GLN A 58 30.26 7.75 6.76
CA GLN A 58 29.29 6.65 6.94
C GLN A 58 28.13 6.75 5.95
N PHE A 59 27.57 7.97 5.78
CA PHE A 59 26.48 8.19 4.83
C PHE A 59 26.88 7.89 3.39
N LEU A 60 28.08 8.34 2.97
CA LEU A 60 28.58 8.10 1.60
C LEU A 60 28.86 6.62 1.34
N LEU A 61 29.43 5.90 2.31
CA LEU A 61 29.67 4.47 2.21
C LEU A 61 28.36 3.69 2.13
N TRP A 62 27.43 3.96 3.05
CA TRP A 62 26.10 3.37 3.07
C TRP A 62 25.31 3.67 1.78
N GLY A 63 25.29 4.92 1.34
CA GLY A 63 24.66 5.31 0.08
C GLY A 63 25.26 4.60 -1.13
N GLY A 64 26.60 4.43 -1.15
CA GLY A 64 27.30 3.65 -2.18
C GLY A 64 26.90 2.16 -2.19
N GLN A 65 26.66 1.55 -1.04
CA GLN A 65 26.15 0.17 -0.92
C GLN A 65 24.70 0.08 -1.44
N VAL A 66 23.84 0.99 -0.98
CA VAL A 66 22.44 1.07 -1.44
C VAL A 66 22.34 1.22 -2.97
N LEU A 67 23.17 2.06 -3.58
CA LEU A 67 23.20 2.23 -5.04
C LEU A 67 23.66 0.97 -5.80
N ARG A 68 24.39 0.08 -5.14
CA ARG A 68 24.78 -1.24 -5.68
C ARG A 68 23.75 -2.33 -5.40
N GLY A 69 22.62 -1.99 -4.75
CA GLY A 69 21.57 -2.93 -4.36
C GLY A 69 21.86 -3.69 -3.06
N ASP A 70 22.90 -3.30 -2.33
CA ASP A 70 23.20 -3.88 -1.02
C ASP A 70 22.52 -3.04 0.07
N LEU A 71 21.47 -3.60 0.68
CA LEU A 71 20.74 -3.01 1.78
C LEU A 71 21.24 -3.46 3.16
N GLY A 72 22.35 -4.21 3.19
CA GLY A 72 22.91 -4.78 4.39
C GLY A 72 22.31 -6.13 4.78
N VAL A 73 22.63 -6.56 5.98
CA VAL A 73 22.28 -7.87 6.54
C VAL A 73 21.51 -7.66 7.85
N SER A 74 20.47 -8.46 8.08
CA SER A 74 19.71 -8.49 9.33
C SER A 74 20.62 -8.79 10.53
N LEU A 75 20.50 -8.00 11.58
CA LEU A 75 21.30 -8.18 12.82
C LEU A 75 20.91 -9.44 13.58
N HIS A 76 19.66 -9.90 13.43
CA HIS A 76 19.14 -11.07 14.13
C HIS A 76 19.28 -12.37 13.36
N SER A 77 18.96 -12.37 12.04
CA SER A 77 18.93 -13.59 11.25
C SER A 77 20.17 -13.82 10.41
N GLY A 78 21.04 -12.80 10.27
CA GLY A 78 22.18 -12.87 9.34
C GLY A 78 21.79 -12.96 7.87
N THR A 79 20.51 -12.75 7.54
CA THR A 79 19.99 -12.86 6.16
C THR A 79 20.12 -11.53 5.44
N PRO A 80 20.52 -11.49 4.15
CA PRO A 80 20.52 -10.26 3.37
C PRO A 80 19.13 -9.61 3.33
N VAL A 81 19.06 -8.30 3.58
CA VAL A 81 17.80 -7.54 3.63
C VAL A 81 17.08 -7.60 2.28
N THR A 82 17.81 -7.57 1.18
CA THR A 82 17.26 -7.73 -0.18
C THR A 82 16.52 -9.06 -0.37
N ALA A 83 17.05 -10.16 0.17
CA ALA A 83 16.40 -11.47 0.14
C ALA A 83 15.14 -11.49 1.02
N MET A 84 15.20 -10.88 2.21
CA MET A 84 14.03 -10.76 3.09
C MET A 84 12.90 -9.99 2.43
N ILE A 85 13.20 -8.86 1.79
CA ILE A 85 12.22 -8.07 1.03
C ILE A 85 11.68 -8.90 -0.15
N GLY A 86 12.55 -9.49 -0.96
CA GLY A 86 12.17 -10.29 -2.13
C GLY A 86 11.17 -11.40 -1.80
N ASN A 87 11.36 -12.11 -0.69
CA ASN A 87 10.47 -13.18 -0.24
C ASN A 87 9.10 -12.66 0.23
N ARG A 88 9.00 -11.40 0.64
CA ARG A 88 7.79 -10.80 1.22
C ARG A 88 7.00 -9.91 0.22
N VAL A 89 7.60 -9.51 -0.90
CA VAL A 89 6.93 -8.68 -1.94
C VAL A 89 5.73 -9.41 -2.54
N GLY A 90 5.85 -10.70 -2.87
CA GLY A 90 4.79 -11.47 -3.50
C GLY A 90 3.47 -11.47 -2.73
N PRO A 91 3.45 -11.87 -1.45
CA PRO A 91 2.25 -11.82 -0.62
C PRO A 91 1.63 -10.43 -0.49
N SER A 92 2.43 -9.38 -0.28
CA SER A 92 1.93 -8.00 -0.19
C SER A 92 1.33 -7.51 -1.51
N LEU A 93 1.98 -7.79 -2.64
CA LEU A 93 1.44 -7.46 -3.96
C LEU A 93 0.16 -8.21 -4.26
N ALA A 94 0.07 -9.51 -3.93
CA ALA A 94 -1.13 -10.30 -4.11
C ALA A 94 -2.31 -9.70 -3.34
N LEU A 95 -2.10 -9.32 -2.09
CA LEU A 95 -3.11 -8.67 -1.26
C LEU A 95 -3.48 -7.28 -1.80
N ALA A 96 -2.51 -6.46 -2.19
CA ALA A 96 -2.76 -5.13 -2.74
C ALA A 96 -3.55 -5.19 -4.05
N LEU A 97 -3.13 -6.05 -4.99
CA LEU A 97 -3.80 -6.20 -6.29
C LEU A 97 -5.22 -6.78 -6.15
N SER A 98 -5.41 -7.80 -5.32
CA SER A 98 -6.76 -8.36 -5.08
C SER A 98 -7.68 -7.33 -4.43
N THR A 99 -7.17 -6.54 -3.48
CA THR A 99 -7.93 -5.48 -2.80
C THR A 99 -8.35 -4.38 -3.77
N ILE A 100 -7.42 -3.84 -4.56
CA ILE A 100 -7.76 -2.74 -5.48
C ILE A 100 -8.71 -3.21 -6.59
N LEU A 101 -8.52 -4.43 -7.08
CA LEU A 101 -9.39 -5.03 -8.08
C LEU A 101 -10.82 -5.18 -7.52
N LEU A 102 -10.97 -5.82 -6.36
CA LEU A 102 -12.27 -6.01 -5.71
C LEU A 102 -12.93 -4.68 -5.39
N SER A 103 -12.16 -3.74 -4.83
CA SER A 103 -12.66 -2.40 -4.49
C SER A 103 -13.15 -1.66 -5.73
N THR A 104 -12.41 -1.68 -6.83
CA THR A 104 -12.78 -1.00 -8.06
C THR A 104 -14.02 -1.63 -8.70
N LEU A 105 -14.08 -2.98 -8.75
CA LEU A 105 -15.23 -3.72 -9.30
C LEU A 105 -16.53 -3.43 -8.53
N ILE A 106 -16.46 -3.19 -7.25
CA ILE A 106 -17.64 -2.87 -6.41
C ILE A 106 -17.90 -1.36 -6.41
N ALA A 107 -16.88 -0.55 -6.19
CA ALA A 107 -17.03 0.88 -5.93
C ALA A 107 -17.45 1.68 -7.17
N VAL A 108 -16.90 1.37 -8.34
CA VAL A 108 -17.23 2.11 -9.56
C VAL A 108 -18.72 1.93 -9.95
N PRO A 109 -19.26 0.70 -10.03
CA PRO A 109 -20.70 0.53 -10.27
C PRO A 109 -21.58 1.17 -9.20
N LEU A 110 -21.20 1.07 -7.92
CA LEU A 110 -21.94 1.69 -6.82
C LEU A 110 -21.94 3.22 -6.92
N GLY A 111 -20.79 3.83 -7.23
CA GLY A 111 -20.66 5.28 -7.42
C GLY A 111 -21.47 5.80 -8.60
N VAL A 112 -21.38 5.10 -9.75
CA VAL A 112 -22.18 5.41 -10.97
C VAL A 112 -23.68 5.26 -10.69
N PHE A 113 -24.10 4.19 -10.04
CA PHE A 113 -25.48 3.96 -9.65
C PHE A 113 -26.00 5.05 -8.71
N SER A 114 -25.19 5.42 -7.72
CA SER A 114 -25.50 6.50 -6.76
C SER A 114 -25.64 7.86 -7.46
N ALA A 115 -24.77 8.16 -8.44
CA ALA A 115 -24.87 9.36 -9.27
C ALA A 115 -26.15 9.39 -10.10
N TRP A 116 -26.48 8.26 -10.76
CA TRP A 116 -27.70 8.12 -11.56
C TRP A 116 -28.96 8.30 -10.71
N ARG A 117 -28.96 7.79 -9.46
CA ARG A 117 -30.07 7.89 -8.51
C ARG A 117 -29.95 9.06 -7.55
N ARG A 118 -29.26 10.14 -7.95
CA ARG A 118 -28.99 11.32 -7.11
C ARG A 118 -30.23 11.78 -6.32
N GLY A 119 -30.07 11.99 -5.04
CA GLY A 119 -31.11 12.50 -4.12
C GLY A 119 -32.14 11.47 -3.67
N THR A 120 -32.11 10.23 -4.21
CA THR A 120 -33.02 9.15 -3.80
C THR A 120 -32.56 8.47 -2.50
N ARG A 121 -33.42 7.58 -1.95
CA ARG A 121 -33.06 6.73 -0.81
C ARG A 121 -31.91 5.78 -1.14
N ALA A 122 -31.83 5.29 -2.39
CA ALA A 122 -30.74 4.43 -2.84
C ALA A 122 -29.38 5.16 -2.83
N ASP A 123 -29.33 6.39 -3.33
CA ASP A 123 -28.13 7.24 -3.26
C ASP A 123 -27.68 7.45 -1.81
N ARG A 124 -28.62 7.81 -0.94
CA ARG A 124 -28.33 7.99 0.50
C ARG A 124 -27.84 6.70 1.17
N ALA A 125 -28.41 5.54 0.82
CA ALA A 125 -27.98 4.25 1.36
C ALA A 125 -26.56 3.89 0.93
N VAL A 126 -26.20 4.08 -0.36
CA VAL A 126 -24.83 3.86 -0.85
C VAL A 126 -23.84 4.80 -0.15
N MET A 127 -24.18 6.07 0.03
CA MET A 127 -23.32 7.02 0.73
C MET A 127 -23.19 6.71 2.23
N ALA A 128 -24.27 6.33 2.90
CA ALA A 128 -24.22 5.91 4.29
C ALA A 128 -23.38 4.65 4.49
N PHE A 129 -23.54 3.65 3.62
CA PHE A 129 -22.70 2.44 3.62
C PHE A 129 -21.22 2.78 3.41
N SER A 130 -20.92 3.70 2.49
CA SER A 130 -19.56 4.19 2.27
C SER A 130 -18.96 4.85 3.52
N VAL A 131 -19.75 5.69 4.21
CA VAL A 131 -19.29 6.33 5.47
C VAL A 131 -19.04 5.29 6.55
N LEU A 132 -19.95 4.33 6.72
CA LEU A 132 -19.80 3.25 7.71
C LEU A 132 -18.57 2.38 7.40
N GLY A 133 -18.37 2.00 6.13
CA GLY A 133 -17.22 1.19 5.71
C GLY A 133 -15.87 1.88 5.95
N PHE A 134 -15.83 3.20 5.89
CA PHE A 134 -14.63 3.99 6.21
C PHE A 134 -14.44 4.20 7.72
N SER A 135 -15.53 4.23 8.49
CA SER A 135 -15.49 4.53 9.94
C SER A 135 -15.05 3.31 10.77
N VAL A 136 -15.28 2.10 10.29
CA VAL A 136 -14.92 0.88 11.02
C VAL A 136 -13.43 0.58 10.81
N PRO A 137 -12.62 0.46 11.89
CA PRO A 137 -11.22 0.09 11.75
C PRO A 137 -11.05 -1.27 11.06
N ILE A 138 -10.07 -1.37 10.16
CA ILE A 138 -9.84 -2.56 9.32
C ILE A 138 -9.65 -3.83 10.16
N PHE A 139 -8.96 -3.74 11.31
CA PHE A 139 -8.75 -4.90 12.18
C PHE A 139 -10.06 -5.41 12.80
N VAL A 140 -11.01 -4.51 13.10
CA VAL A 140 -12.33 -4.90 13.61
C VAL A 140 -13.09 -5.67 12.55
N THR A 141 -13.12 -5.15 11.33
CA THR A 141 -13.71 -5.86 10.17
C THR A 141 -13.02 -7.21 9.94
N GLY A 142 -11.68 -7.25 10.01
CA GLY A 142 -10.90 -8.47 9.87
C GLY A 142 -11.27 -9.54 10.89
N TYR A 143 -11.29 -9.21 12.17
CA TYR A 143 -11.67 -10.15 13.22
C TYR A 143 -13.15 -10.58 13.15
N ALA A 144 -14.05 -9.67 12.77
CA ALA A 144 -15.46 -10.01 12.57
C ALA A 144 -15.64 -11.02 11.42
N LEU A 145 -14.93 -10.85 10.32
CA LEU A 145 -14.94 -11.78 9.19
C LEU A 145 -14.33 -13.14 9.57
N ILE A 146 -13.22 -13.16 10.32
CA ILE A 146 -12.62 -14.39 10.83
C ILE A 146 -13.62 -15.13 11.73
N LEU A 147 -14.22 -14.42 12.69
CA LEU A 147 -15.19 -15.01 13.61
C LEU A 147 -16.38 -15.63 12.86
N LEU A 148 -16.93 -14.89 11.89
CA LEU A 148 -18.11 -15.36 11.15
C LEU A 148 -17.76 -16.48 10.16
N PHE A 149 -16.84 -16.24 9.22
CA PHE A 149 -16.61 -17.13 8.09
C PHE A 149 -15.62 -18.26 8.37
N ALA A 150 -14.65 -18.04 9.25
CA ALA A 150 -13.66 -19.08 9.55
C ALA A 150 -14.01 -19.88 10.80
N MET A 151 -14.39 -19.20 11.90
CA MET A 151 -14.63 -19.91 13.17
C MET A 151 -16.06 -20.45 13.29
N THR A 152 -17.08 -19.66 12.91
CA THR A 152 -18.50 -20.08 13.09
C THR A 152 -18.97 -20.93 11.91
N LEU A 153 -18.74 -20.52 10.69
CA LEU A 153 -19.21 -21.22 9.49
C LEU A 153 -18.21 -22.28 8.98
N GLY A 154 -16.92 -22.15 9.30
CA GLY A 154 -15.89 -23.07 8.85
C GLY A 154 -15.63 -23.08 7.33
N TRP A 155 -16.03 -22.01 6.62
CA TRP A 155 -15.95 -21.97 5.16
C TRP A 155 -14.56 -21.58 4.66
N LEU A 156 -13.83 -20.75 5.40
CA LEU A 156 -12.58 -20.13 4.98
C LEU A 156 -11.49 -20.34 6.05
N PRO A 157 -10.21 -20.33 5.67
CA PRO A 157 -9.12 -20.42 6.64
C PRO A 157 -9.07 -19.17 7.52
N VAL A 158 -8.67 -19.38 8.79
CA VAL A 158 -8.53 -18.30 9.78
C VAL A 158 -7.40 -17.34 9.40
N GLN A 159 -6.24 -17.90 9.05
CA GLN A 159 -4.99 -17.15 8.85
C GLN A 159 -4.06 -17.87 7.86
N GLY A 160 -2.98 -17.18 7.49
CA GLY A 160 -1.91 -17.70 6.65
C GLY A 160 -2.00 -17.26 5.20
N TYR A 161 -1.01 -17.69 4.44
CA TYR A 161 -0.88 -17.42 3.02
C TYR A 161 -0.49 -18.69 2.27
N LYS A 162 -1.07 -18.89 1.11
CA LYS A 162 -0.65 -19.92 0.16
C LYS A 162 -0.23 -19.23 -1.14
N SER A 163 0.91 -19.63 -1.71
CA SER A 163 1.33 -19.09 -3.00
C SER A 163 0.46 -19.63 -4.13
N PRO A 164 0.36 -18.93 -5.27
CA PRO A 164 -0.35 -19.45 -6.45
C PRO A 164 0.15 -20.82 -6.92
N SER A 165 1.43 -21.13 -6.70
CA SER A 165 2.04 -22.42 -7.02
C SER A 165 1.52 -23.57 -6.17
N ALA A 166 0.98 -23.29 -4.98
CA ALA A 166 0.35 -24.29 -4.12
C ALA A 166 -1.11 -24.61 -4.51
N GLY A 167 -1.63 -23.96 -5.56
CA GLY A 167 -2.96 -24.12 -6.09
C GLY A 167 -3.79 -22.83 -6.00
N LEU A 168 -4.44 -22.47 -7.11
CA LEU A 168 -5.20 -21.22 -7.20
C LEU A 168 -6.39 -21.15 -6.23
N LEU A 169 -7.05 -22.28 -5.98
CA LEU A 169 -8.16 -22.33 -5.01
C LEU A 169 -7.67 -22.04 -3.59
N ALA A 170 -6.61 -22.73 -3.15
CA ALA A 170 -6.03 -22.51 -1.82
C ALA A 170 -5.51 -21.07 -1.67
N PHE A 171 -4.85 -20.52 -2.69
CA PHE A 171 -4.42 -19.13 -2.74
C PHE A 171 -5.61 -18.17 -2.58
N GLY A 172 -6.68 -18.34 -3.37
CA GLY A 172 -7.86 -17.49 -3.31
C GLY A 172 -8.58 -17.56 -1.96
N MET A 173 -8.74 -18.75 -1.38
CA MET A 173 -9.38 -18.93 -0.07
C MET A 173 -8.64 -18.20 1.06
N HIS A 174 -7.29 -18.19 1.05
CA HIS A 174 -6.51 -17.48 2.08
C HIS A 174 -6.48 -15.97 1.87
N LEU A 175 -6.66 -15.48 0.64
CA LEU A 175 -6.69 -14.05 0.34
C LEU A 175 -8.09 -13.43 0.48
N LEU A 176 -9.16 -14.22 0.46
CA LEU A 176 -10.52 -13.68 0.37
C LEU A 176 -10.90 -12.81 1.56
N LEU A 177 -10.74 -13.29 2.80
CA LEU A 177 -11.08 -12.53 4.01
C LEU A 177 -10.22 -11.27 4.17
N PRO A 178 -8.87 -11.32 4.05
CA PRO A 178 -8.04 -10.13 4.13
C PRO A 178 -8.35 -9.12 3.01
N THR A 179 -8.64 -9.59 1.79
CA THR A 179 -9.04 -8.73 0.67
C THR A 179 -10.37 -8.02 0.96
N ILE A 180 -11.38 -8.72 1.45
CA ILE A 180 -12.67 -8.11 1.81
C ILE A 180 -12.49 -7.08 2.92
N ALA A 181 -11.78 -7.44 4.00
CA ALA A 181 -11.53 -6.54 5.13
C ALA A 181 -10.87 -5.23 4.68
N LEU A 182 -9.82 -5.34 3.87
CA LEU A 182 -9.06 -4.19 3.38
C LEU A 182 -9.84 -3.38 2.34
N SER A 183 -10.70 -4.05 1.54
CA SER A 183 -11.51 -3.40 0.51
C SER A 183 -12.58 -2.46 1.07
N THR A 184 -13.06 -2.65 2.30
CA THR A 184 -14.15 -1.84 2.86
C THR A 184 -13.87 -0.34 2.80
N GLY A 185 -12.68 0.09 3.22
CA GLY A 185 -12.27 1.50 3.18
C GLY A 185 -12.08 2.01 1.74
N PHE A 186 -11.48 1.20 0.87
CA PHE A 186 -11.24 1.59 -0.52
C PHE A 186 -12.53 1.66 -1.34
N VAL A 187 -13.47 0.74 -1.13
CA VAL A 187 -14.82 0.82 -1.75
C VAL A 187 -15.49 2.13 -1.38
N ALA A 188 -15.45 2.51 -0.10
CA ALA A 188 -16.02 3.75 0.38
C ALA A 188 -15.41 4.99 -0.29
N LEU A 189 -14.08 5.02 -0.39
CA LEU A 189 -13.35 6.13 -1.01
C LEU A 189 -13.62 6.22 -2.52
N ILE A 190 -13.44 5.12 -3.24
CA ILE A 190 -13.57 5.08 -4.71
C ILE A 190 -15.03 5.34 -5.12
N ALA A 191 -16.02 4.76 -4.43
CA ALA A 191 -17.43 4.98 -4.75
C ALA A 191 -17.84 6.45 -4.61
N ARG A 192 -17.34 7.14 -3.56
CA ARG A 192 -17.60 8.57 -3.35
C ARG A 192 -16.99 9.42 -4.47
N ILE A 193 -15.75 9.15 -4.86
CA ILE A 193 -15.08 9.87 -5.94
C ILE A 193 -15.77 9.57 -7.28
N ALA A 194 -16.06 8.30 -7.57
CA ALA A 194 -16.79 7.93 -8.79
C ALA A 194 -18.14 8.65 -8.88
N ARG A 195 -18.89 8.69 -7.78
CA ARG A 195 -20.16 9.44 -7.71
C ARG A 195 -19.97 10.93 -8.01
N SER A 196 -19.04 11.59 -7.33
CA SER A 196 -18.81 13.03 -7.51
C SER A 196 -18.36 13.37 -8.93
N SER A 197 -17.42 12.60 -9.48
CA SER A 197 -16.91 12.81 -10.84
C SER A 197 -17.96 12.57 -11.92
N VAL A 198 -18.80 11.54 -11.75
CA VAL A 198 -19.91 11.30 -12.69
C VAL A 198 -20.95 12.42 -12.61
N LEU A 199 -21.29 12.93 -11.40
CA LEU A 199 -22.22 14.03 -11.24
C LEU A 199 -21.71 15.34 -11.85
N GLU A 200 -20.43 15.62 -11.75
CA GLU A 200 -19.78 16.78 -12.36
C GLU A 200 -19.91 16.72 -13.88
N VAL A 201 -19.51 15.60 -14.48
CA VAL A 201 -19.60 15.38 -15.94
C VAL A 201 -21.04 15.43 -16.43
N MET A 202 -22.02 14.90 -15.67
CA MET A 202 -23.42 14.94 -16.05
C MET A 202 -24.01 16.37 -16.15
N GLY A 203 -23.33 17.38 -15.58
CA GLY A 203 -23.65 18.80 -15.69
C GLY A 203 -23.13 19.48 -16.95
N GLU A 204 -22.25 18.86 -17.72
CA GLU A 204 -21.55 19.44 -18.86
C GLU A 204 -22.46 19.60 -20.11
N ASP A 205 -22.15 20.58 -20.97
CA ASP A 205 -22.97 20.89 -22.16
C ASP A 205 -22.95 19.79 -23.21
N PHE A 206 -21.86 19.02 -23.34
CA PHE A 206 -21.84 17.88 -24.26
C PHE A 206 -22.80 16.76 -23.86
N ILE A 207 -23.11 16.63 -22.58
CA ILE A 207 -24.15 15.69 -22.09
C ILE A 207 -25.55 16.16 -22.53
N ARG A 208 -25.83 17.48 -22.47
CA ARG A 208 -27.08 18.03 -22.99
C ARG A 208 -27.20 17.79 -24.50
N THR A 209 -26.11 17.96 -25.24
CA THR A 209 -26.03 17.68 -26.67
C THR A 209 -26.31 16.20 -26.97
N ALA A 210 -25.73 15.28 -26.18
CA ALA A 210 -25.97 13.85 -26.35
C ALA A 210 -27.45 13.47 -26.17
N ARG A 211 -28.09 14.06 -25.12
CA ARG A 211 -29.53 13.90 -24.87
C ARG A 211 -30.39 14.46 -26.04
N SER A 212 -30.02 15.67 -26.51
CA SER A 212 -30.71 16.30 -27.64
C SER A 212 -30.65 15.48 -28.95
N LYS A 213 -29.59 14.66 -29.12
CA LYS A 213 -29.43 13.69 -30.20
C LYS A 213 -30.22 12.39 -30.00
N GLY A 214 -31.02 12.29 -28.92
CA GLY A 214 -31.89 11.14 -28.65
C GLY A 214 -31.21 9.97 -27.97
N LEU A 215 -29.99 10.14 -27.40
CA LEU A 215 -29.38 9.07 -26.63
C LEU A 215 -30.14 8.82 -25.32
N GLY A 216 -30.42 7.55 -25.04
CA GLY A 216 -31.05 7.13 -23.78
C GLY A 216 -30.10 7.35 -22.56
N GLU A 217 -30.66 7.54 -21.38
CA GLU A 217 -29.91 7.86 -20.16
C GLU A 217 -28.78 6.85 -19.86
N THR A 218 -28.95 5.55 -20.10
CA THR A 218 -27.92 4.54 -19.91
C THR A 218 -26.73 4.76 -20.86
N GLY A 219 -27.01 5.10 -22.14
CA GLY A 219 -25.98 5.43 -23.11
C GLY A 219 -25.21 6.69 -22.75
N VAL A 220 -25.93 7.72 -22.27
CA VAL A 220 -25.30 8.95 -21.76
C VAL A 220 -24.41 8.64 -20.55
N LEU A 221 -24.92 7.89 -19.58
CA LEU A 221 -24.20 7.58 -18.33
C LEU A 221 -22.95 6.75 -18.59
N LEU A 222 -23.06 5.61 -19.29
CA LEU A 222 -21.94 4.68 -19.46
C LEU A 222 -21.02 5.09 -20.64
N GLY A 223 -21.59 5.60 -21.74
CA GLY A 223 -20.81 5.95 -22.94
C GLY A 223 -20.13 7.30 -22.85
N HIS A 224 -20.76 8.28 -22.20
CA HIS A 224 -20.24 9.65 -22.13
C HIS A 224 -19.79 10.04 -20.73
N ALA A 225 -20.62 9.93 -19.70
CA ALA A 225 -20.29 10.44 -18.37
C ALA A 225 -19.21 9.60 -17.70
N LEU A 226 -19.34 8.28 -17.63
CA LEU A 226 -18.36 7.41 -16.99
C LEU A 226 -17.00 7.47 -17.70
N ARG A 227 -16.99 7.54 -19.04
CA ARG A 227 -15.74 7.62 -19.82
C ARG A 227 -14.94 8.88 -19.48
N ASN A 228 -15.61 10.03 -19.32
CA ASN A 228 -14.96 11.27 -18.94
C ASN A 228 -14.62 11.32 -17.44
N ALA A 229 -15.44 10.72 -16.57
CA ALA A 229 -15.16 10.57 -15.15
C ALA A 229 -14.05 9.52 -14.85
N ALA A 230 -13.60 8.75 -15.85
CA ALA A 230 -12.61 7.70 -15.66
C ALA A 230 -11.24 8.23 -15.19
N VAL A 231 -10.84 9.45 -15.59
CA VAL A 231 -9.55 10.03 -15.22
C VAL A 231 -9.43 10.24 -13.70
N PRO A 232 -10.34 10.99 -13.02
CA PRO A 232 -10.26 11.12 -11.56
C PRO A 232 -10.47 9.78 -10.83
N ILE A 233 -11.27 8.86 -11.37
CA ILE A 233 -11.44 7.52 -10.80
C ILE A 233 -10.12 6.74 -10.89
N ALA A 234 -9.46 6.72 -12.06
CA ALA A 234 -8.18 6.05 -12.25
C ALA A 234 -7.08 6.64 -11.35
N THR A 235 -7.07 7.95 -11.16
CA THR A 235 -6.14 8.64 -10.26
C THR A 235 -6.29 8.15 -8.82
N VAL A 236 -7.51 8.04 -8.30
CA VAL A 236 -7.76 7.52 -6.94
C VAL A 236 -7.42 6.06 -6.82
N VAL A 237 -7.71 5.25 -7.83
CA VAL A 237 -7.31 3.83 -7.88
C VAL A 237 -5.79 3.71 -7.85
N GLY A 238 -5.06 4.53 -8.63
CA GLY A 238 -3.61 4.56 -8.65
C GLY A 238 -3.00 4.97 -7.30
N LEU A 239 -3.54 6.01 -6.66
CA LEU A 239 -3.15 6.40 -5.30
C LEU A 239 -3.44 5.29 -4.29
N GLY A 240 -4.57 4.57 -4.46
CA GLY A 240 -4.92 3.42 -3.64
C GLY A 240 -3.87 2.30 -3.73
N ILE A 241 -3.32 2.02 -4.91
CA ILE A 241 -2.23 1.04 -5.08
C ILE A 241 -0.99 1.45 -4.28
N ALA A 242 -0.58 2.72 -4.39
CA ALA A 242 0.57 3.24 -3.64
C ALA A 242 0.38 3.11 -2.12
N LEU A 243 -0.81 3.47 -1.62
CA LEU A 243 -1.15 3.34 -0.21
C LEU A 243 -1.20 1.87 0.25
N LEU A 244 -1.71 0.97 -0.58
CA LEU A 244 -1.76 -0.45 -0.25
C LEU A 244 -0.38 -1.10 -0.17
N ILE A 245 0.56 -0.73 -1.02
CA ILE A 245 1.92 -1.30 -0.98
C ILE A 245 2.63 -0.91 0.33
N SER A 246 2.38 0.30 0.84
CA SER A 246 3.00 0.79 2.08
C SER A 246 2.16 0.58 3.35
N GLY A 247 0.86 0.29 3.23
CA GLY A 247 -0.12 0.42 4.32
C GLY A 247 -0.86 -0.85 4.75
N VAL A 248 -0.53 -2.03 4.23
CA VAL A 248 -1.22 -3.30 4.59
C VAL A 248 -0.78 -3.93 5.91
N VAL A 249 0.06 -3.24 6.69
CA VAL A 249 0.68 -3.73 7.93
C VAL A 249 -0.32 -4.42 8.87
N VAL A 250 -1.43 -3.72 9.16
CA VAL A 250 -2.45 -4.21 10.10
C VAL A 250 -3.12 -5.48 9.57
N THR A 251 -3.49 -5.50 8.30
CA THR A 251 -4.16 -6.65 7.68
C THR A 251 -3.23 -7.85 7.59
N GLU A 252 -1.98 -7.65 7.20
CA GLU A 252 -0.98 -8.73 7.17
C GLU A 252 -0.74 -9.32 8.56
N SER A 253 -0.74 -8.49 9.61
CA SER A 253 -0.59 -8.94 10.99
C SER A 253 -1.80 -9.71 11.48
N VAL A 254 -3.03 -9.22 11.24
CA VAL A 254 -4.29 -9.87 11.66
C VAL A 254 -4.46 -11.24 10.99
N PHE A 255 -4.18 -11.33 9.69
CA PHE A 255 -4.34 -12.55 8.91
C PHE A 255 -3.08 -13.40 8.81
N ASN A 256 -2.02 -13.05 9.53
CA ASN A 256 -0.74 -13.76 9.55
C ASN A 256 -0.15 -13.98 8.12
N ILE A 257 -0.25 -12.97 7.27
CA ILE A 257 0.31 -12.99 5.92
C ILE A 257 1.79 -12.60 6.01
N PRO A 258 2.72 -13.38 5.42
CA PRO A 258 4.15 -13.06 5.45
C PRO A 258 4.48 -11.98 4.42
N GLY A 259 3.99 -10.76 4.65
CA GLY A 259 4.18 -9.61 3.77
C GLY A 259 5.21 -8.60 4.27
N LEU A 260 5.39 -7.52 3.50
CA LEU A 260 6.34 -6.44 3.78
C LEU A 260 5.95 -5.62 5.01
N GLY A 261 4.65 -5.34 5.18
CA GLY A 261 4.16 -4.58 6.33
C GLY A 261 4.40 -5.32 7.65
N ARG A 262 4.16 -6.62 7.65
CA ARG A 262 4.48 -7.46 8.81
C ARG A 262 5.98 -7.52 9.07
N LEU A 263 6.81 -7.57 8.03
CA LEU A 263 8.26 -7.53 8.16
C LEU A 263 8.74 -6.23 8.84
N VAL A 264 8.08 -5.09 8.55
CA VAL A 264 8.36 -3.83 9.26
C VAL A 264 8.11 -3.96 10.76
N VAL A 265 6.96 -4.52 11.14
CA VAL A 265 6.62 -4.70 12.58
C VAL A 265 7.62 -5.63 13.25
N GLU A 266 7.92 -6.77 12.63
CA GLU A 266 8.91 -7.73 13.13
C GLU A 266 10.28 -7.05 13.34
N ALA A 267 10.75 -6.28 12.34
CA ALA A 267 12.03 -5.57 12.39
C ALA A 267 12.06 -4.46 13.47
N VAL A 268 10.96 -3.71 13.62
CA VAL A 268 10.86 -2.65 14.65
C VAL A 268 10.90 -3.25 16.05
N LEU A 269 10.13 -4.32 16.30
CA LEU A 269 10.10 -5.00 17.59
C LEU A 269 11.45 -5.64 17.94
N ALA A 270 12.14 -6.17 16.92
CA ALA A 270 13.47 -6.75 17.06
C ALA A 270 14.60 -5.70 17.06
N ARG A 271 14.31 -4.43 16.82
CA ARG A 271 15.31 -3.36 16.60
C ARG A 271 16.34 -3.69 15.53
N ASP A 272 15.86 -4.37 14.46
CA ASP A 272 16.70 -4.76 13.32
C ASP A 272 16.83 -3.58 12.34
N TYR A 273 17.78 -2.72 12.66
CA TYR A 273 17.94 -1.45 11.94
C TYR A 273 18.22 -1.57 10.46
N PRO A 274 19.10 -2.48 9.97
CA PRO A 274 19.29 -2.65 8.52
C PRO A 274 18.00 -3.01 7.79
N VAL A 275 17.17 -3.89 8.39
CA VAL A 275 15.88 -4.28 7.81
C VAL A 275 14.91 -3.09 7.79
N ILE A 276 14.84 -2.31 8.87
CA ILE A 276 14.00 -1.09 8.93
C ILE A 276 14.43 -0.09 7.86
N GLN A 277 15.73 0.17 7.73
CA GLN A 277 16.27 1.08 6.71
C GLN A 277 15.97 0.60 5.29
N GLY A 278 16.25 -0.66 5.00
CA GLY A 278 16.01 -1.25 3.68
C GLY A 278 14.54 -1.20 3.28
N LEU A 279 13.64 -1.53 4.21
CA LEU A 279 12.18 -1.45 3.97
C LEU A 279 11.70 -0.01 3.77
N THR A 280 12.17 0.93 4.57
CA THR A 280 11.79 2.35 4.43
C THR A 280 12.25 2.90 3.08
N LEU A 281 13.46 2.59 2.65
CA LEU A 281 13.97 2.96 1.32
C LEU A 281 13.16 2.29 0.21
N PHE A 282 12.84 1.01 0.35
CA PHE A 282 12.02 0.28 -0.61
C PHE A 282 10.64 0.91 -0.77
N PHE A 283 9.95 1.22 0.33
CA PHE A 283 8.65 1.89 0.28
C PHE A 283 8.74 3.29 -0.32
N ALA A 284 9.75 4.07 0.03
CA ALA A 284 9.97 5.38 -0.56
C ALA A 284 10.17 5.30 -2.07
N PHE A 285 10.96 4.33 -2.53
CA PHE A 285 11.18 4.10 -3.95
C PHE A 285 9.89 3.71 -4.68
N VAL A 286 9.13 2.76 -4.14
CA VAL A 286 7.83 2.35 -4.70
C VAL A 286 6.85 3.52 -4.74
N TYR A 287 6.79 4.33 -3.68
CA TYR A 287 5.93 5.51 -3.63
C TYR A 287 6.29 6.55 -4.70
N VAL A 288 7.58 6.84 -4.86
CA VAL A 288 8.09 7.75 -5.90
C VAL A 288 7.75 7.22 -7.30
N LEU A 289 7.98 5.92 -7.56
CA LEU A 289 7.60 5.32 -8.85
C LEU A 289 6.09 5.39 -9.12
N SER A 290 5.26 5.18 -8.11
CA SER A 290 3.80 5.27 -8.23
C SER A 290 3.35 6.68 -8.58
N LEU A 291 3.96 7.70 -7.98
CA LEU A 291 3.67 9.10 -8.30
C LEU A 291 4.03 9.45 -9.74
N ILE A 292 5.14 8.92 -10.28
CA ILE A 292 5.50 9.13 -11.69
C ILE A 292 4.39 8.63 -12.61
N HIS A 293 3.93 7.40 -12.40
CA HIS A 293 2.88 6.80 -13.23
C HIS A 293 1.55 7.56 -13.17
N ILE A 294 1.17 8.05 -11.98
CA ILE A 294 -0.07 8.81 -11.80
C ILE A 294 0.00 10.16 -12.52
N TRP A 295 1.14 10.86 -12.47
CA TRP A 295 1.31 12.17 -13.11
C TRP A 295 1.53 12.10 -14.63
N THR A 296 1.85 10.95 -15.17
CA THR A 296 1.97 10.72 -16.62
C THR A 296 0.66 10.28 -17.27
N LEU A 297 -0.39 9.98 -16.47
CA LEU A 297 -1.72 9.77 -17.02
C LEU A 297 -2.21 11.07 -17.68
N PRO A 298 -2.79 11.01 -18.91
CA PRO A 298 -3.28 12.19 -19.60
C PRO A 298 -4.38 12.85 -18.75
N THR A 299 -4.05 14.00 -18.15
CA THR A 299 -4.95 14.80 -17.31
C THR A 299 -5.92 15.66 -18.13
N THR A 300 -5.78 15.67 -19.44
CA THR A 300 -6.68 16.38 -20.35
C THR A 300 -7.88 15.51 -20.71
N PRO A 301 -9.11 15.89 -20.33
CA PRO A 301 -10.29 15.31 -20.93
C PRO A 301 -10.20 15.56 -22.45
N TYR A 302 -10.35 14.50 -23.24
CA TYR A 302 -10.50 14.65 -24.68
C TYR A 302 -11.79 15.47 -24.92
N VAL A 303 -11.62 16.70 -25.35
CA VAL A 303 -12.70 17.55 -25.88
C VAL A 303 -13.23 16.96 -27.15
#